data_b9ea65b9e4deac90a02a45e3cd7af54a
#
_entry.id   b9ea65b9e4deac90a02a45e3cd7af54a
#
_cell.length_a   1.000
_cell.length_b   1.000
_cell.length_c   1.000
_cell.angle_alpha   90.00
_cell.angle_beta   90.00
_cell.angle_gamma   90.00
#
_symmetry.space_group_name_H-M   'P 1'
#
loop_
_entity.id
_entity.type
_entity.pdbx_description
1 polymer ?
#
loop_
_entity_poly.entity_id
_entity_poly.type
_entity_poly.pdbx_seq_one_letter_code
_entity_poly.pdbx_strand_id
1 'polypeptide(L)'
;MIQPPRPADIVEYHRQLAPADREICELLATAIERGLPEASCKVWHAHPVWFLEGNPIVGYDRLKDAVRLMFWSGQSFDAEGLAASGSFKAAEARYTDVDDVDVDAVTAWLSAAREIQWDYEHIRTNRGLVKRTDF
;
A
#
# COMPACT_ATOMS: atom_id res chain seq x y z
N MET A 1 -16.26 3.80 -16.02
CA MET A 1 -16.19 2.44 -15.50
C MET A 1 -16.42 2.44 -13.98
N ILE A 2 -17.32 1.61 -13.54
CA ILE A 2 -17.62 1.49 -12.11
C ILE A 2 -16.62 0.52 -11.50
N GLN A 3 -15.93 0.95 -10.44
CA GLN A 3 -15.05 0.04 -9.71
C GLN A 3 -15.87 -0.92 -8.86
N PRO A 4 -15.39 -2.16 -8.68
CA PRO A 4 -16.09 -3.09 -7.80
C PRO A 4 -16.11 -2.57 -6.36
N PRO A 5 -17.10 -2.92 -5.56
CA PRO A 5 -17.14 -2.52 -4.15
C PRO A 5 -15.95 -3.11 -3.41
N ARG A 6 -15.48 -2.39 -2.38
CA ARG A 6 -14.39 -2.88 -1.53
C ARG A 6 -14.81 -4.15 -0.80
N PRO A 7 -13.87 -5.08 -0.57
CA PRO A 7 -14.16 -6.28 0.24
C PRO A 7 -14.68 -5.91 1.63
N ALA A 8 -15.54 -6.74 2.16
CA ALA A 8 -16.18 -6.50 3.45
C ALA A 8 -15.16 -6.34 4.60
N ASP A 9 -14.04 -7.06 4.56
CA ASP A 9 -13.01 -6.97 5.58
C ASP A 9 -12.34 -5.60 5.59
N ILE A 10 -12.11 -5.00 4.41
CA ILE A 10 -11.53 -3.65 4.31
C ILE A 10 -12.55 -2.61 4.77
N VAL A 11 -13.81 -2.75 4.36
CA VAL A 11 -14.87 -1.86 4.82
C VAL A 11 -14.97 -1.89 6.35
N GLU A 12 -14.90 -3.07 6.96
CA GLU A 12 -14.96 -3.22 8.41
C GLU A 12 -13.73 -2.59 9.09
N TYR A 13 -12.55 -2.74 8.50
CA TYR A 13 -11.35 -2.07 9.00
C TYR A 13 -11.56 -0.56 9.09
N HIS A 14 -12.11 0.06 8.03
CA HIS A 14 -12.39 1.49 8.02
C HIS A 14 -13.43 1.89 9.07
N ARG A 15 -14.45 1.07 9.26
CA ARG A 15 -15.53 1.37 10.21
C ARG A 15 -15.05 1.48 11.64
N GLN A 16 -14.01 0.76 12.00
CA GLN A 16 -13.47 0.73 13.36
C GLN A 16 -12.54 1.89 13.67
N LEU A 17 -12.17 2.69 12.66
CA LEU A 17 -11.27 3.81 12.83
C LEU A 17 -12.02 5.04 13.32
N ALA A 18 -11.32 5.93 14.04
CA ALA A 18 -11.81 7.27 14.35
C ALA A 18 -12.07 8.02 13.02
N PRO A 19 -13.03 8.98 13.01
CA PRO A 19 -13.41 9.65 11.75
C PRO A 19 -12.24 10.26 10.97
N ALA A 20 -11.28 10.89 11.65
CA ALA A 20 -10.12 11.49 10.98
C ALA A 20 -9.24 10.44 10.32
N ASP A 21 -8.97 9.33 11.00
CA ASP A 21 -8.16 8.24 10.43
C ASP A 21 -8.89 7.53 9.30
N ARG A 22 -10.20 7.36 9.45
CA ARG A 22 -11.04 6.77 8.40
C ARG A 22 -10.99 7.59 7.12
N GLU A 23 -11.06 8.92 7.24
CA GLU A 23 -11.00 9.81 6.10
C GLU A 23 -9.69 9.67 5.34
N ILE A 24 -8.57 9.59 6.06
CA ILE A 24 -7.26 9.34 5.45
C ILE A 24 -7.24 8.00 4.72
N CYS A 25 -7.68 6.93 5.39
CA CYS A 25 -7.66 5.57 4.82
C CYS A 25 -8.57 5.46 3.60
N GLU A 26 -9.74 6.09 3.62
CA GLU A 26 -10.64 6.05 2.46
C GLU A 26 -10.04 6.79 1.27
N LEU A 27 -9.36 7.92 1.49
CA LEU A 27 -8.67 8.63 0.43
C LEU A 27 -7.53 7.79 -0.15
N LEU A 28 -6.73 7.16 0.71
CA LEU A 28 -5.65 6.27 0.26
C LEU A 28 -6.21 5.08 -0.53
N ALA A 29 -7.26 4.44 -0.05
CA ALA A 29 -7.89 3.33 -0.75
C ALA A 29 -8.38 3.74 -2.14
N THR A 30 -9.02 4.90 -2.26
CA THR A 30 -9.47 5.42 -3.55
C THR A 30 -8.31 5.65 -4.50
N ALA A 31 -7.21 6.24 -4.02
CA ALA A 31 -6.02 6.48 -4.83
C ALA A 31 -5.40 5.16 -5.30
N ILE A 32 -5.31 4.17 -4.41
CA ILE A 32 -4.77 2.85 -4.75
C ILE A 32 -5.65 2.16 -5.79
N GLU A 33 -6.96 2.18 -5.60
CA GLU A 33 -7.92 1.57 -6.52
C GLU A 33 -7.82 2.17 -7.93
N ARG A 34 -7.59 3.47 -8.01
CA ARG A 34 -7.40 4.15 -9.31
C ARG A 34 -6.05 3.84 -9.94
N GLY A 35 -5.00 3.79 -9.11
CA GLY A 35 -3.64 3.55 -9.60
C GLY A 35 -3.35 2.10 -9.95
N LEU A 36 -4.02 1.17 -9.27
CA LEU A 36 -3.84 -0.28 -9.45
C LEU A 36 -5.19 -0.96 -9.62
N PRO A 37 -5.94 -0.66 -10.69
CA PRO A 37 -7.29 -1.21 -10.85
C PRO A 37 -7.31 -2.73 -11.01
N GLU A 38 -6.20 -3.34 -11.42
CA GLU A 38 -6.07 -4.78 -11.57
C GLU A 38 -5.70 -5.50 -10.26
N ALA A 39 -5.38 -4.77 -9.21
CA ALA A 39 -4.92 -5.38 -7.95
C ALA A 39 -6.05 -6.09 -7.22
N SER A 40 -5.75 -7.23 -6.62
CA SER A 40 -6.61 -7.84 -5.60
C SER A 40 -6.29 -7.22 -4.24
N CYS A 41 -7.23 -7.28 -3.30
CA CYS A 41 -7.02 -6.70 -1.97
C CYS A 41 -7.78 -7.45 -0.90
N LYS A 42 -7.23 -7.41 0.30
CA LYS A 42 -7.84 -8.00 1.50
C LYS A 42 -7.15 -7.45 2.74
N VAL A 43 -7.75 -7.67 3.90
CA VAL A 43 -7.04 -7.49 5.17
C VAL A 43 -6.05 -8.64 5.31
N TRP A 44 -4.78 -8.28 5.49
CA TRP A 44 -3.67 -9.22 5.60
C TRP A 44 -2.73 -8.71 6.68
N HIS A 45 -2.34 -9.57 7.61
CA HIS A 45 -1.60 -9.14 8.80
C HIS A 45 -2.28 -7.98 9.53
N ALA A 46 -3.61 -8.07 9.64
CA ALA A 46 -4.48 -7.15 10.39
C ALA A 46 -4.67 -5.76 9.74
N HIS A 47 -4.29 -5.56 8.48
CA HIS A 47 -4.54 -4.29 7.79
C HIS A 47 -4.75 -4.48 6.29
N PRO A 48 -5.38 -3.49 5.60
CA PRO A 48 -5.63 -3.60 4.16
C PRO A 48 -4.35 -3.63 3.34
N VAL A 49 -4.28 -4.56 2.39
CA VAL A 49 -3.14 -4.73 1.48
C VAL A 49 -3.65 -5.03 0.07
N TRP A 50 -2.99 -4.44 -0.92
CA TRP A 50 -3.25 -4.67 -2.35
C TRP A 50 -2.11 -5.47 -2.97
N PHE A 51 -2.47 -6.44 -3.81
CA PHE A 51 -1.55 -7.41 -4.40
C PHE A 51 -1.61 -7.36 -5.92
N LEU A 52 -0.47 -7.52 -6.58
CA LEU A 52 -0.40 -7.78 -8.02
C LEU A 52 0.16 -9.18 -8.22
N GLU A 53 -0.60 -10.04 -8.89
CA GLU A 53 -0.20 -11.44 -9.14
C GLU A 53 0.22 -12.17 -7.86
N GLY A 54 -0.48 -11.90 -6.76
CA GLY A 54 -0.19 -12.53 -5.46
C GLY A 54 0.92 -11.88 -4.66
N ASN A 55 1.63 -10.91 -5.22
CA ASN A 55 2.73 -10.24 -4.53
C ASN A 55 2.22 -8.97 -3.83
N PRO A 56 2.49 -8.79 -2.53
CA PRO A 56 2.04 -7.58 -1.83
C PRO A 56 2.77 -6.33 -2.35
N ILE A 57 2.00 -5.31 -2.66
CA ILE A 57 2.50 -4.08 -3.27
C ILE A 57 2.41 -2.90 -2.32
N VAL A 58 1.22 -2.64 -1.80
CA VAL A 58 0.93 -1.45 -1.00
C VAL A 58 -0.17 -1.76 0.00
N GLY A 59 -0.08 -1.12 1.13
CA GLY A 59 -1.12 -1.20 2.16
C GLY A 59 -1.02 -0.04 3.12
N TYR A 60 -1.94 0.03 4.05
CA TYR A 60 -1.90 1.05 5.10
C TYR A 60 -2.39 0.48 6.41
N ASP A 61 -1.92 1.07 7.49
CA ASP A 61 -2.37 0.72 8.83
C ASP A 61 -2.38 1.96 9.72
N ARG A 62 -3.17 1.89 10.80
CA ARG A 62 -3.19 2.92 11.80
C ARG A 62 -2.14 2.61 12.86
N LEU A 63 -1.17 3.51 12.99
CA LEU A 63 -0.22 3.51 14.07
C LEU A 63 -0.77 4.34 15.23
N LYS A 64 -0.05 4.39 16.35
CA LYS A 64 -0.48 5.15 17.52
C LYS A 64 -0.76 6.62 17.18
N ASP A 65 0.10 7.25 16.42
CA ASP A 65 0.07 8.68 16.18
C ASP A 65 -0.16 9.06 14.70
N ALA A 66 -0.38 8.09 13.81
CA ALA A 66 -0.49 8.38 12.38
C ALA A 66 -1.12 7.20 11.62
N VAL A 67 -1.57 7.48 10.40
CA VAL A 67 -1.85 6.44 9.40
C VAL A 67 -0.59 6.26 8.56
N ARG A 68 -0.13 5.03 8.42
CA ARG A 68 1.06 4.70 7.63
C ARG A 68 0.65 4.08 6.31
N LEU A 69 1.12 4.66 5.20
CA LEU A 69 1.06 4.05 3.88
C LEU A 69 2.41 3.39 3.61
N MET A 70 2.41 2.11 3.26
CA MET A 70 3.64 1.36 3.06
C MET A 70 3.65 0.69 1.70
N PHE A 71 4.77 0.84 0.99
CA PHE A 71 5.04 0.13 -0.27
C PHE A 71 6.10 -0.93 0.01
N TRP A 72 5.80 -2.20 -0.28
CA TRP A 72 6.70 -3.31 0.04
C TRP A 72 8.05 -3.22 -0.66
N SER A 73 8.08 -2.61 -1.84
CA SER A 73 9.34 -2.41 -2.61
C SER A 73 9.75 -0.95 -2.70
N GLY A 74 9.24 -0.10 -1.82
CA GLY A 74 9.37 1.36 -1.91
C GLY A 74 10.79 1.89 -1.81
N GLN A 75 11.71 1.17 -1.15
CA GLN A 75 13.11 1.61 -1.07
C GLN A 75 13.81 1.63 -2.42
N SER A 76 13.30 0.90 -3.39
CA SER A 76 13.85 0.84 -4.75
C SER A 76 13.24 1.88 -5.69
N PHE A 77 12.23 2.62 -5.22
CA PHE A 77 11.67 3.71 -6.01
C PHE A 77 12.62 4.90 -5.94
N ASP A 78 12.90 5.52 -7.07
CA ASP A 78 13.63 6.79 -7.08
C ASP A 78 12.60 7.91 -6.89
N ALA A 79 12.11 8.06 -5.67
CA ALA A 79 10.98 8.94 -5.36
C ALA A 79 11.17 9.63 -4.02
N GLU A 80 10.78 10.89 -3.96
CA GLU A 80 10.77 11.66 -2.71
C GLU A 80 9.53 11.35 -1.89
N GLY A 81 9.62 11.59 -0.59
CA GLY A 81 8.49 11.50 0.33
C GLY A 81 8.32 10.15 1.00
N LEU A 82 9.11 9.13 0.63
CA LEU A 82 9.08 7.82 1.26
C LEU A 82 10.35 7.61 2.10
N ALA A 83 10.16 7.08 3.30
CA ALA A 83 11.25 6.74 4.21
C ALA A 83 11.36 5.22 4.34
N ALA A 84 12.58 4.71 4.43
CA ALA A 84 12.80 3.27 4.59
C ALA A 84 12.07 2.75 5.83
N SER A 85 11.44 1.57 5.70
CA SER A 85 10.66 0.95 6.75
C SER A 85 11.10 -0.50 6.92
N GLY A 86 11.56 -0.85 8.12
CA GLY A 86 11.98 -2.20 8.42
C GLY A 86 13.30 -2.59 7.76
N SER A 87 13.60 -3.89 7.79
CA SER A 87 14.89 -4.43 7.35
C SER A 87 14.91 -4.94 5.91
N PHE A 88 13.77 -4.93 5.22
CA PHE A 88 13.67 -5.38 3.82
C PHE A 88 13.68 -4.18 2.86
N LYS A 89 12.83 -4.21 1.84
CA LYS A 89 12.81 -3.18 0.80
C LYS A 89 11.64 -2.21 0.93
N ALA A 90 10.90 -2.28 2.03
CA ALA A 90 9.72 -1.44 2.24
C ALA A 90 10.08 0.02 2.54
N ALA A 91 9.21 0.91 2.10
CA ALA A 91 9.28 2.33 2.45
C ALA A 91 7.89 2.84 2.75
N GLU A 92 7.81 3.90 3.56
CA GLU A 92 6.54 4.38 4.10
C GLU A 92 6.40 5.89 4.05
N ALA A 93 5.15 6.34 4.06
CA ALA A 93 4.77 7.72 4.35
C ALA A 93 3.75 7.71 5.48
N ARG A 94 3.74 8.73 6.33
CA ARG A 94 2.83 8.85 7.46
C ARG A 94 1.98 10.10 7.36
N TYR A 95 0.72 9.98 7.75
CA TYR A 95 -0.26 11.06 7.65
C TYR A 95 -1.00 11.21 8.98
N THR A 96 -1.15 12.44 9.44
CA THR A 96 -1.91 12.76 10.66
C THR A 96 -3.20 13.49 10.33
N ASP A 97 -3.34 14.02 9.11
CA ASP A 97 -4.50 14.75 8.64
C ASP A 97 -4.73 14.39 7.16
N VAL A 98 -5.98 14.36 6.72
CA VAL A 98 -6.31 14.05 5.33
C VAL A 98 -5.69 15.06 4.36
N ASP A 99 -5.54 16.32 4.78
CA ASP A 99 -4.92 17.34 3.96
C ASP A 99 -3.42 17.15 3.76
N ASP A 100 -2.78 16.28 4.56
CA ASP A 100 -1.37 15.92 4.38
C ASP A 100 -1.15 14.94 3.24
N VAL A 101 -2.21 14.31 2.74
CA VAL A 101 -2.10 13.31 1.68
C VAL A 101 -1.93 13.99 0.34
N ASP A 102 -0.74 13.87 -0.24
CA ASP A 102 -0.46 14.33 -1.60
C ASP A 102 -0.85 13.22 -2.59
N VAL A 103 -2.04 13.31 -3.15
CA VAL A 103 -2.58 12.29 -4.05
C VAL A 103 -1.71 12.13 -5.30
N ASP A 104 -1.12 13.20 -5.81
CA ASP A 104 -0.23 13.14 -6.96
C ASP A 104 1.03 12.35 -6.64
N ALA A 105 1.61 12.54 -5.45
CA ALA A 105 2.75 11.76 -5.00
C ALA A 105 2.39 10.28 -4.86
N VAL A 106 1.24 9.98 -4.23
CA VAL A 106 0.76 8.60 -4.10
C VAL A 106 0.59 7.94 -5.47
N THR A 107 0.00 8.66 -6.41
CA THR A 107 -0.19 8.16 -7.78
C THR A 107 1.15 7.84 -8.45
N ALA A 108 2.15 8.70 -8.28
CA ALA A 108 3.49 8.47 -8.81
C ALA A 108 4.15 7.24 -8.18
N TRP A 109 4.01 7.08 -6.87
CA TRP A 109 4.53 5.89 -6.17
C TRP A 109 3.84 4.60 -6.63
N LEU A 110 2.54 4.65 -6.87
CA LEU A 110 1.79 3.48 -7.38
C LEU A 110 2.26 3.10 -8.79
N SER A 111 2.55 4.09 -9.63
CA SER A 111 3.09 3.83 -10.96
C SER A 111 4.47 3.16 -10.88
N ALA A 112 5.34 3.65 -9.97
CA ALA A 112 6.64 3.01 -9.73
C ALA A 112 6.48 1.61 -9.17
N ALA A 113 5.51 1.40 -8.27
CA ALA A 113 5.27 0.11 -7.63
C ALA A 113 4.86 -0.97 -8.63
N ARG A 114 4.20 -0.58 -9.72
CA ARG A 114 3.81 -1.52 -10.77
C ARG A 114 5.02 -2.08 -11.50
N GLU A 115 6.06 -1.29 -11.65
CA GLU A 115 7.25 -1.65 -12.44
C GLU A 115 8.42 -2.16 -11.59
N ILE A 116 8.46 -1.81 -10.31
CA ILE A 116 9.57 -2.16 -9.41
C ILE A 116 9.01 -3.02 -8.28
N GLN A 117 9.31 -4.31 -8.33
CA GLN A 117 8.80 -5.26 -7.34
C GLN A 117 9.90 -6.22 -6.90
N TRP A 118 9.95 -6.47 -5.58
CA TRP A 118 10.68 -7.57 -4.99
C TRP A 118 9.71 -8.69 -4.71
N ASP A 119 10.14 -9.93 -4.87
CA ASP A 119 9.27 -11.10 -4.75
C ASP A 119 9.05 -11.46 -3.29
N TYR A 120 8.09 -10.81 -2.66
CA TYR A 120 7.68 -11.13 -1.28
C TYR A 120 6.82 -12.39 -1.22
N GLU A 121 6.10 -12.68 -2.29
CA GLU A 121 5.22 -13.85 -2.35
C GLU A 121 5.99 -15.14 -2.10
N HIS A 122 7.19 -15.25 -2.65
CA HIS A 122 8.01 -16.45 -2.59
C HIS A 122 9.26 -16.28 -1.73
N ILE A 123 9.22 -15.38 -0.75
CA ILE A 123 10.39 -15.05 0.07
C ILE A 123 10.95 -16.28 0.79
N ARG A 124 10.09 -17.20 1.24
CA ARG A 124 10.53 -18.44 1.90
C ARG A 124 11.14 -19.43 0.93
N THR A 125 10.49 -19.61 -0.23
CA THR A 125 10.96 -20.50 -1.29
C THR A 125 12.31 -20.06 -1.83
N ASN A 126 12.45 -18.74 -2.04
CA ASN A 126 13.69 -18.14 -2.56
C ASN A 126 14.77 -17.96 -1.48
N ARG A 127 14.45 -18.22 -0.21
CA ARG A 127 15.35 -18.01 0.93
C ARG A 127 15.85 -16.58 1.04
N GLY A 128 14.97 -15.62 0.76
CA GLY A 128 15.26 -14.20 0.80
C GLY A 128 14.53 -13.44 -0.28
N LEU A 129 14.73 -12.12 -0.31
CA LEU A 129 14.09 -11.28 -1.31
C LEU A 129 14.87 -11.31 -2.62
N VAL A 130 14.16 -11.56 -3.71
CA VAL A 130 14.70 -11.52 -5.06
C VAL A 130 13.90 -10.49 -5.85
N LYS A 131 14.58 -9.66 -6.62
CA LYS A 131 13.91 -8.66 -7.44
C LYS A 131 13.20 -9.33 -8.60
N ARG A 132 11.94 -8.94 -8.82
CA ARG A 132 11.15 -9.50 -9.93
C ARG A 132 11.59 -8.92 -11.26
N THR A 133 11.70 -9.78 -12.25
CA THR A 133 12.05 -9.41 -13.62
C THR A 133 11.11 -10.03 -14.65
N ASP A 134 10.07 -10.73 -14.19
CA ASP A 134 9.22 -11.60 -15.00
C ASP A 134 7.81 -11.01 -15.22
N PHE A 135 7.66 -9.70 -15.05
CA PHE A 135 6.34 -9.07 -15.13
C PHE A 135 6.31 -7.88 -16.08
#